data_db7f33a505e92e0e717a311ecbde535d
#
_entry.id   db7f33a505e92e0e717a311ecbde535d
#
_cell.length_a   1.000
_cell.length_b   1.000
_cell.length_c   1.000
_cell.angle_alpha   90.00
_cell.angle_beta   90.00
_cell.angle_gamma   90.00
#
_symmetry.space_group_name_H-M   'P 1'
#
loop_
_entity.id
_entity.type
_entity.pdbx_description
1 polymer ?
#
loop_
_entity_poly.entity_id
_entity_poly.type
_entity_poly.pdbx_seq_one_letter_code
_entity_poly.pdbx_strand_id
1 'polypeptide(L)'
;IMKKKLVSALALMMSCVMLAACGGNKVEENTAIPQTETSEAVTESTEEAASTETEVAGELTDVNVAALKGPTAMGMVKLMDDSDNGDTGANHYNFTIAASPDEITPQIVQGNVDIAAVPANLASVLYNKEGVDVSVLAVNTLGVLYIVENGDSVQSVADLKGKTIYASGKGATPEYALNYMLTANGIDPEKDVTIEYKSEHSECVAAL
;
A
#
# COMPACT_ATOMS: atom_id res chain seq x y z
N ILE A 1 -5.16 -52.48 28.62
CA ILE A 1 -4.30 -52.61 29.82
C ILE A 1 -3.46 -51.33 29.90
N MET A 2 -3.79 -50.60 30.92
CA MET A 2 -3.21 -49.42 31.52
C MET A 2 -1.69 -49.42 31.67
N LYS A 3 -1.09 -48.19 31.56
CA LYS A 3 -0.15 -47.58 32.52
C LYS A 3 0.32 -46.25 31.87
N LYS A 4 -0.14 -45.08 32.22
CA LYS A 4 0.11 -44.20 33.39
C LYS A 4 1.57 -44.26 33.90
N LYS A 5 2.23 -43.10 33.77
CA LYS A 5 3.03 -42.37 34.79
C LYS A 5 3.81 -41.29 34.09
N LEU A 6 3.57 -40.03 34.35
CA LEU A 6 3.66 -39.19 35.53
C LEU A 6 5.04 -38.54 35.68
N VAL A 7 5.03 -37.20 35.54
CA VAL A 7 5.67 -36.21 36.41
C VAL A 7 7.19 -36.08 36.36
N SER A 8 7.68 -34.90 35.98
CA SER A 8 8.32 -34.02 36.96
C SER A 8 8.45 -32.61 36.46
N ALA A 9 7.75 -31.76 37.16
CA ALA A 9 8.03 -30.34 37.27
C ALA A 9 9.34 -30.18 38.08
N LEU A 10 10.15 -29.22 37.67
CA LEU A 10 11.05 -28.53 38.58
C LEU A 10 11.11 -27.06 38.20
N ALA A 11 10.36 -26.30 38.95
CA ALA A 11 10.54 -24.89 39.18
C ALA A 11 11.72 -24.73 40.18
N LEU A 12 12.47 -23.69 40.07
CA LEU A 12 13.01 -22.84 41.13
C LEU A 12 13.99 -21.85 40.50
N MET A 13 13.59 -20.63 40.55
CA MET A 13 13.94 -19.58 41.51
C MET A 13 15.22 -18.85 41.18
N MET A 14 14.93 -17.57 40.98
CA MET A 14 15.43 -16.47 41.83
C MET A 14 16.88 -16.08 41.63
N SER A 15 17.11 -14.86 41.14
CA SER A 15 17.60 -13.80 42.01
C SER A 15 17.60 -12.45 41.34
N CYS A 16 16.87 -11.55 41.95
CA CYS A 16 17.07 -10.10 41.90
C CYS A 16 18.47 -9.77 42.43
N VAL A 17 19.22 -8.95 41.73
CA VAL A 17 20.17 -8.04 42.36
C VAL A 17 19.98 -6.66 41.74
N MET A 18 19.34 -5.79 42.51
CA MET A 18 19.50 -4.35 42.41
C MET A 18 20.89 -3.99 42.99
N LEU A 19 21.61 -3.15 42.32
CA LEU A 19 22.56 -2.27 42.97
C LEU A 19 22.60 -0.95 42.26
N ALA A 20 22.05 0.05 42.93
CA ALA A 20 22.25 1.46 42.69
C ALA A 20 23.65 1.88 43.24
N ALA A 21 24.32 2.70 42.48
CA ALA A 21 25.34 3.66 42.98
C ALA A 21 25.43 4.72 41.88
N CYS A 22 24.94 5.91 42.08
CA CYS A 22 25.36 7.07 42.86
C CYS A 22 26.84 7.45 42.65
N GLY A 23 27.01 8.63 42.10
CA GLY A 23 28.23 9.45 42.02
C GLY A 23 28.15 10.27 40.74
N GLY A 24 27.85 11.55 40.66
CA GLY A 24 27.98 12.67 41.57
C GLY A 24 29.27 13.42 41.29
N ASN A 25 29.20 14.48 40.53
CA ASN A 25 29.93 15.77 40.64
C ASN A 25 29.42 16.67 39.50
N LYS A 26 28.70 17.72 39.71
CA LYS A 26 28.99 19.04 40.34
C LYS A 26 30.23 19.74 39.76
N VAL A 27 29.94 20.87 39.21
CA VAL A 27 30.17 22.28 39.54
C VAL A 27 31.09 22.90 38.49
N GLU A 28 30.94 24.07 37.93
CA GLU A 28 30.48 25.43 38.28
C GLU A 28 30.18 26.18 36.98
N GLU A 29 29.09 26.92 36.84
CA GLU A 29 28.89 28.32 37.31
C GLU A 29 29.94 29.33 36.79
N ASN A 30 29.52 30.22 35.98
CA ASN A 30 29.53 31.69 36.13
C ASN A 30 29.32 32.36 34.78
N THR A 31 28.48 33.24 34.56
CA THR A 31 28.18 34.53 35.14
C THR A 31 27.77 35.48 34.02
N ALA A 32 26.64 36.10 34.29
CA ALA A 32 26.34 37.52 34.11
C ALA A 32 25.98 38.08 32.72
N ILE A 33 24.74 38.46 32.70
CA ILE A 33 24.12 39.54 31.93
C ILE A 33 24.84 40.87 32.19
N PRO A 34 24.87 41.83 31.24
CA PRO A 34 24.04 42.98 31.51
C PRO A 34 23.13 43.38 30.32
N GLN A 35 21.94 43.75 30.71
CA GLN A 35 21.02 44.57 29.93
C GLN A 35 21.62 45.95 29.69
N THR A 36 21.33 46.51 28.53
CA THR A 36 21.21 47.96 28.39
C THR A 36 20.07 48.22 27.40
N GLU A 37 19.04 48.82 27.96
CA GLU A 37 17.95 49.47 27.23
C GLU A 37 18.52 50.66 26.47
N THR A 38 18.03 50.87 25.25
CA THR A 38 17.79 52.21 24.74
C THR A 38 16.64 52.16 23.75
N SER A 39 15.59 52.80 24.13
CA SER A 39 14.42 53.19 23.41
C SER A 39 14.79 54.23 22.35
N GLU A 40 14.33 54.03 21.11
CA GLU A 40 13.91 55.14 20.27
C GLU A 40 12.83 54.70 19.32
N ALA A 41 11.70 55.34 19.41
CA ALA A 41 10.55 55.24 18.56
C ALA A 41 10.82 55.95 17.23
N VAL A 42 10.50 55.28 16.11
CA VAL A 42 10.22 55.96 14.84
C VAL A 42 9.03 55.29 14.17
N THR A 43 7.94 55.98 14.25
CA THR A 43 6.83 56.26 13.32
C THR A 43 6.53 55.27 12.20
N GLU A 44 5.28 54.86 12.25
CA GLU A 44 4.39 54.37 11.20
C GLU A 44 4.79 54.74 9.77
N SER A 45 4.84 53.72 8.90
CA SER A 45 4.40 53.83 7.52
C SER A 45 3.74 52.53 7.14
N THR A 46 2.43 52.54 7.18
CA THR A 46 1.54 51.56 6.64
C THR A 46 1.65 51.63 5.12
N GLU A 47 2.38 50.75 4.48
CA GLU A 47 2.19 50.37 3.11
C GLU A 47 1.53 49.00 3.05
N GLU A 48 0.23 49.03 2.91
CA GLU A 48 -0.63 47.97 2.53
C GLU A 48 -0.24 47.50 1.12
N ALA A 49 0.73 46.61 1.02
CA ALA A 49 0.98 45.87 -0.21
C ALA A 49 -0.16 44.86 -0.38
N ALA A 50 -1.23 45.30 -1.05
CA ALA A 50 -2.20 44.41 -1.64
C ALA A 50 -1.44 43.52 -2.63
N SER A 51 -1.07 42.31 -2.19
CA SER A 51 -0.73 41.25 -3.10
C SER A 51 -2.01 40.88 -3.84
N THR A 52 -2.19 41.46 -4.97
CA THR A 52 -3.13 40.99 -5.98
C THR A 52 -2.55 39.63 -6.42
N GLU A 53 -2.99 38.54 -5.81
CA GLU A 53 -2.91 37.24 -6.40
C GLU A 53 -3.74 37.30 -7.68
N THR A 54 -3.06 37.56 -8.77
CA THR A 54 -3.61 37.31 -10.08
C THR A 54 -3.66 35.78 -10.17
N GLU A 55 -4.80 35.21 -9.82
CA GLU A 55 -5.15 33.87 -10.30
C GLU A 55 -5.07 33.91 -11.82
N VAL A 56 -3.94 33.52 -12.35
CA VAL A 56 -3.86 33.07 -13.73
C VAL A 56 -4.63 31.74 -13.70
N ALA A 57 -5.91 31.80 -14.02
CA ALA A 57 -6.67 30.62 -14.36
C ALA A 57 -6.01 30.03 -15.60
N GLY A 58 -4.93 29.29 -15.41
CA GLY A 58 -4.28 28.48 -16.41
C GLY A 58 -5.30 27.43 -16.86
N GLU A 59 -5.33 27.16 -18.14
CA GLU A 59 -6.10 26.04 -18.68
C GLU A 59 -5.70 24.77 -17.95
N LEU A 60 -6.68 24.07 -17.35
CA LEU A 60 -6.44 22.82 -16.63
C LEU A 60 -5.86 21.79 -17.60
N THR A 61 -4.86 21.06 -17.17
CA THR A 61 -4.32 19.95 -17.95
C THR A 61 -5.17 18.71 -17.71
N ASP A 62 -5.77 18.18 -18.77
CA ASP A 62 -6.46 16.90 -18.72
C ASP A 62 -5.47 15.74 -18.58
N VAL A 63 -5.69 14.89 -17.57
CA VAL A 63 -4.88 13.70 -17.29
C VAL A 63 -5.80 12.48 -17.24
N ASN A 64 -5.62 11.56 -18.18
CA ASN A 64 -6.39 10.32 -18.24
C ASN A 64 -5.76 9.25 -17.35
N VAL A 65 -6.50 8.81 -16.34
CA VAL A 65 -6.03 7.87 -15.33
C VAL A 65 -6.83 6.58 -15.40
N ALA A 66 -6.15 5.45 -15.54
CA ALA A 66 -6.79 4.15 -15.47
C ALA A 66 -6.36 3.37 -14.23
N ALA A 67 -7.29 2.62 -13.63
CA ALA A 67 -6.98 1.73 -12.51
C ALA A 67 -7.81 0.45 -12.59
N LEU A 68 -7.29 -0.62 -11.99
CA LEU A 68 -8.04 -1.85 -11.82
C LEU A 68 -8.90 -1.77 -10.57
N LYS A 69 -10.14 -2.26 -10.68
CA LYS A 69 -11.08 -2.44 -9.57
C LYS A 69 -10.43 -3.26 -8.44
N GLY A 70 -10.58 -2.78 -7.22
CA GLY A 70 -9.98 -3.39 -6.04
C GLY A 70 -8.73 -2.66 -5.54
N PRO A 71 -7.74 -3.35 -4.97
CA PRO A 71 -6.63 -2.73 -4.25
C PRO A 71 -5.85 -1.68 -5.05
N THR A 72 -5.66 -1.89 -6.34
CA THR A 72 -4.98 -0.95 -7.24
C THR A 72 -5.68 0.41 -7.31
N ALA A 73 -7.02 0.43 -7.45
CA ALA A 73 -7.80 1.67 -7.44
C ALA A 73 -7.90 2.27 -6.02
N MET A 74 -7.96 1.43 -4.98
CA MET A 74 -8.05 1.88 -3.59
C MET A 74 -6.86 2.76 -3.18
N GLY A 75 -5.67 2.50 -3.72
CA GLY A 75 -4.50 3.35 -3.50
C GLY A 75 -4.60 4.75 -4.10
N MET A 76 -5.59 5.00 -4.96
CA MET A 76 -5.82 6.29 -5.63
C MET A 76 -7.08 7.02 -5.14
N VAL A 77 -7.81 6.46 -4.16
CA VAL A 77 -9.11 7.01 -3.69
C VAL A 77 -9.00 8.47 -3.26
N LYS A 78 -7.91 8.84 -2.59
CA LYS A 78 -7.72 10.25 -2.17
C LYS A 78 -7.61 11.19 -3.38
N LEU A 79 -6.88 10.81 -4.41
CA LEU A 79 -6.77 11.60 -5.64
C LEU A 79 -8.11 11.69 -6.38
N MET A 80 -8.90 10.61 -6.36
CA MET A 80 -10.26 10.62 -6.94
C MET A 80 -11.16 11.60 -6.19
N ASP A 81 -11.16 11.57 -4.87
CA ASP A 81 -11.92 12.48 -4.02
C ASP A 81 -11.50 13.93 -4.21
N ASP A 82 -10.20 14.21 -4.26
CA ASP A 82 -9.68 15.57 -4.52
C ASP A 82 -10.09 16.06 -5.90
N SER A 83 -10.06 15.18 -6.91
CA SER A 83 -10.49 15.53 -8.26
C SER A 83 -11.98 15.87 -8.33
N ASP A 84 -12.82 15.08 -7.66
CA ASP A 84 -14.27 15.32 -7.59
C ASP A 84 -14.61 16.64 -6.88
N ASN A 85 -13.76 17.07 -5.94
CA ASN A 85 -13.89 18.32 -5.20
C ASN A 85 -13.20 19.51 -5.88
N GLY A 86 -12.46 19.30 -6.96
CA GLY A 86 -11.70 20.34 -7.64
C GLY A 86 -10.40 20.76 -6.95
N ASP A 87 -9.91 19.95 -6.02
CA ASP A 87 -8.73 20.23 -5.18
C ASP A 87 -7.42 19.68 -5.80
N THR A 88 -7.33 19.63 -7.11
CA THR A 88 -6.20 19.05 -7.86
C THR A 88 -5.27 20.06 -8.53
N GLY A 89 -5.42 21.34 -8.18
CA GLY A 89 -4.58 22.42 -8.68
C GLY A 89 -4.75 22.63 -10.19
N ALA A 90 -3.66 22.51 -10.95
CA ALA A 90 -3.65 22.76 -12.39
C ALA A 90 -4.06 21.54 -13.25
N ASN A 91 -4.47 20.44 -12.64
CA ASN A 91 -4.82 19.21 -13.35
C ASN A 91 -6.32 18.89 -13.21
N HIS A 92 -6.87 18.34 -14.28
CA HIS A 92 -8.18 17.71 -14.29
C HIS A 92 -8.01 16.22 -14.60
N TYR A 93 -8.38 15.35 -13.66
CA TYR A 93 -8.17 13.91 -13.79
C TYR A 93 -9.44 13.21 -14.26
N ASN A 94 -9.33 12.48 -15.36
CA ASN A 94 -10.38 11.63 -15.91
C ASN A 94 -10.12 10.17 -15.53
N PHE A 95 -10.89 9.61 -14.59
CA PHE A 95 -10.69 8.26 -14.10
C PHE A 95 -11.48 7.21 -14.88
N THR A 96 -10.81 6.12 -15.24
CA THR A 96 -11.40 4.90 -15.79
C THR A 96 -11.06 3.73 -14.88
N ILE A 97 -12.08 3.06 -14.32
CA ILE A 97 -11.91 1.88 -13.48
C ILE A 97 -12.33 0.65 -14.28
N ALA A 98 -11.37 -0.23 -14.56
CA ALA A 98 -11.57 -1.45 -15.33
C ALA A 98 -11.61 -2.69 -14.43
N ALA A 99 -12.29 -3.74 -14.89
CA ALA A 99 -12.39 -5.00 -14.16
C ALA A 99 -11.14 -5.87 -14.34
N SER A 100 -10.48 -5.79 -15.49
CA SER A 100 -9.34 -6.63 -15.84
C SER A 100 -8.19 -5.86 -16.50
N PRO A 101 -6.95 -6.40 -16.45
CA PRO A 101 -5.81 -5.82 -17.17
C PRO A 101 -6.00 -5.75 -18.68
N ASP A 102 -6.79 -6.66 -19.26
CA ASP A 102 -7.01 -6.74 -20.70
C ASP A 102 -7.78 -5.53 -21.23
N GLU A 103 -8.55 -4.86 -20.39
CA GLU A 103 -9.27 -3.64 -20.74
C GLU A 103 -8.36 -2.40 -20.76
N ILE A 104 -7.37 -2.35 -19.86
CA ILE A 104 -6.47 -1.19 -19.73
C ILE A 104 -5.25 -1.30 -20.65
N THR A 105 -4.69 -2.50 -20.82
CA THR A 105 -3.45 -2.71 -21.56
C THR A 105 -3.47 -2.12 -22.97
N PRO A 106 -4.51 -2.32 -23.79
CA PRO A 106 -4.58 -1.68 -25.10
C PRO A 106 -4.58 -0.15 -25.04
N GLN A 107 -5.21 0.42 -24.04
CA GLN A 107 -5.31 1.89 -23.86
C GLN A 107 -3.94 2.51 -23.53
N ILE A 108 -3.16 1.83 -22.67
CA ILE A 108 -1.78 2.25 -22.36
C ILE A 108 -0.91 2.18 -23.61
N VAL A 109 -0.99 1.08 -24.35
CA VAL A 109 -0.20 0.87 -25.57
C VAL A 109 -0.53 1.88 -26.67
N GLN A 110 -1.77 2.36 -26.73
CA GLN A 110 -2.24 3.37 -27.68
C GLN A 110 -1.97 4.81 -27.24
N GLY A 111 -1.48 5.01 -26.00
CA GLY A 111 -1.25 6.33 -25.43
C GLY A 111 -2.55 7.09 -25.07
N ASN A 112 -3.64 6.37 -24.84
CA ASN A 112 -4.92 6.95 -24.40
C ASN A 112 -5.01 7.16 -22.89
N VAL A 113 -4.02 6.70 -22.14
CA VAL A 113 -3.92 6.77 -20.69
C VAL A 113 -2.55 7.34 -20.33
N ASP A 114 -2.55 8.39 -19.52
CA ASP A 114 -1.35 9.08 -19.06
C ASP A 114 -0.78 8.42 -17.79
N ILE A 115 -1.66 7.98 -16.89
CA ILE A 115 -1.28 7.32 -15.64
C ILE A 115 -2.11 6.05 -15.48
N ALA A 116 -1.47 4.93 -15.16
CA ALA A 116 -2.17 3.67 -14.91
C ALA A 116 -1.74 3.03 -13.60
N ALA A 117 -2.71 2.67 -12.75
CA ALA A 117 -2.49 1.82 -11.58
C ALA A 117 -2.76 0.35 -11.98
N VAL A 118 -1.69 -0.42 -12.09
CA VAL A 118 -1.69 -1.79 -12.59
C VAL A 118 -0.87 -2.72 -11.71
N PRO A 119 -1.06 -4.05 -11.76
CA PRO A 119 -0.18 -5.00 -11.09
C PRO A 119 1.28 -4.83 -11.52
N ALA A 120 2.21 -5.00 -10.58
CA ALA A 120 3.64 -4.76 -10.81
C ALA A 120 4.23 -5.62 -11.96
N ASN A 121 3.74 -6.85 -12.14
CA ASN A 121 4.17 -7.70 -13.25
C ASN A 121 3.74 -7.12 -14.62
N LEU A 122 2.56 -6.51 -14.72
CA LEU A 122 2.11 -5.86 -15.95
C LEU A 122 2.98 -4.63 -16.28
N ALA A 123 3.36 -3.84 -15.28
CA ALA A 123 4.30 -2.73 -15.50
C ALA A 123 5.63 -3.23 -16.10
N SER A 124 6.16 -4.36 -15.61
CA SER A 124 7.36 -5.00 -16.17
C SER A 124 7.15 -5.47 -17.62
N VAL A 125 6.00 -6.06 -17.93
CA VAL A 125 5.66 -6.50 -19.28
C VAL A 125 5.59 -5.31 -20.24
N LEU A 126 4.93 -4.23 -19.83
CA LEU A 126 4.80 -3.01 -20.64
C LEU A 126 6.15 -2.32 -20.86
N TYR A 127 6.98 -2.23 -19.82
CA TYR A 127 8.33 -1.67 -19.92
C TYR A 127 9.23 -2.41 -20.94
N ASN A 128 9.09 -3.73 -21.04
CA ASN A 128 9.84 -4.54 -21.97
C ASN A 128 9.18 -4.68 -23.36
N LYS A 129 8.03 -4.05 -23.57
CA LYS A 129 7.33 -4.12 -24.85
C LYS A 129 7.84 -3.06 -25.81
N GLU A 130 8.24 -3.49 -26.99
CA GLU A 130 8.72 -2.58 -28.04
C GLU A 130 7.64 -1.55 -28.42
N GLY A 131 8.04 -0.29 -28.52
CA GLY A 131 7.15 0.82 -28.87
C GLY A 131 6.26 1.33 -27.75
N VAL A 132 6.44 0.86 -26.50
CA VAL A 132 5.76 1.34 -25.31
C VAL A 132 6.78 1.98 -24.38
N ASP A 133 6.59 3.28 -24.10
CA ASP A 133 7.44 4.03 -23.15
C ASP A 133 6.65 4.26 -21.86
N VAL A 134 7.03 3.56 -20.80
CA VAL A 134 6.39 3.67 -19.49
C VAL A 134 7.43 3.82 -18.40
N SER A 135 7.11 4.62 -17.39
CA SER A 135 7.92 4.80 -16.18
C SER A 135 7.12 4.46 -14.94
N VAL A 136 7.74 3.81 -13.97
CA VAL A 136 7.10 3.55 -12.67
C VAL A 136 7.25 4.79 -11.79
N LEU A 137 6.14 5.41 -11.44
CA LEU A 137 6.09 6.60 -10.59
C LEU A 137 6.11 6.23 -9.10
N ALA A 138 5.32 5.22 -8.72
CA ALA A 138 5.18 4.80 -7.33
C ALA A 138 4.63 3.38 -7.22
N VAL A 139 4.80 2.78 -6.04
CA VAL A 139 4.04 1.59 -5.61
C VAL A 139 2.97 2.08 -4.64
N ASN A 140 1.71 2.09 -5.08
CA ASN A 140 0.61 2.67 -4.33
C ASN A 140 -0.06 1.72 -3.32
N THR A 141 0.18 0.42 -3.43
CA THR A 141 -0.47 -0.59 -2.58
C THR A 141 0.46 -1.78 -2.35
N LEU A 142 0.53 -2.28 -1.11
CA LEU A 142 1.37 -3.42 -0.71
C LEU A 142 0.55 -4.45 0.08
N GLY A 143 0.86 -5.76 -0.11
CA GLY A 143 0.43 -6.83 0.77
C GLY A 143 -1.09 -7.03 0.85
N VAL A 144 -1.78 -7.17 -0.27
CA VAL A 144 -3.26 -7.15 -0.36
C VAL A 144 -3.90 -8.51 -0.64
N LEU A 145 -3.12 -9.59 -0.71
CA LEU A 145 -3.65 -10.91 -1.04
C LEU A 145 -3.86 -11.74 0.21
N TYR A 146 -5.07 -12.27 0.37
CA TYR A 146 -5.47 -13.12 1.48
C TYR A 146 -6.24 -14.32 0.94
N ILE A 147 -6.12 -15.46 1.61
CA ILE A 147 -6.98 -16.62 1.42
C ILE A 147 -8.02 -16.57 2.53
N VAL A 148 -9.27 -16.67 2.14
CA VAL A 148 -10.42 -16.69 3.05
C VAL A 148 -11.23 -17.95 2.84
N GLU A 149 -11.90 -18.43 3.87
CA GLU A 149 -12.75 -19.60 3.86
C GLU A 149 -14.11 -19.24 4.47
N ASN A 150 -15.18 -19.84 3.93
CA ASN A 150 -16.48 -19.85 4.59
C ASN A 150 -16.61 -21.12 5.42
N GLY A 151 -16.02 -21.12 6.60
CA GLY A 151 -15.93 -22.27 7.49
C GLY A 151 -14.72 -22.20 8.40
N ASP A 152 -14.22 -23.36 8.83
CA ASP A 152 -13.11 -23.52 9.76
C ASP A 152 -12.26 -24.76 9.42
N SER A 153 -12.15 -25.12 8.15
CA SER A 153 -11.45 -26.32 7.69
C SER A 153 -10.03 -26.05 7.21
N VAL A 154 -9.66 -24.78 7.01
CA VAL A 154 -8.34 -24.34 6.55
C VAL A 154 -7.64 -23.56 7.66
N GLN A 155 -6.71 -24.20 8.36
CA GLN A 155 -5.91 -23.61 9.42
C GLN A 155 -4.46 -23.31 8.97
N SER A 156 -4.07 -23.89 7.85
CA SER A 156 -2.73 -23.76 7.28
C SER A 156 -2.77 -23.90 5.75
N VAL A 157 -1.70 -23.54 5.08
CA VAL A 157 -1.57 -23.73 3.63
C VAL A 157 -1.69 -25.20 3.24
N ALA A 158 -1.23 -26.12 4.09
CA ALA A 158 -1.30 -27.57 3.82
C ALA A 158 -2.73 -28.09 3.70
N ASP A 159 -3.69 -27.46 4.37
CA ASP A 159 -5.10 -27.85 4.36
C ASP A 159 -5.82 -27.48 3.04
N LEU A 160 -5.15 -26.74 2.16
CA LEU A 160 -5.65 -26.41 0.84
C LEU A 160 -5.61 -27.60 -0.11
N LYS A 161 -4.84 -28.66 0.21
CA LYS A 161 -4.74 -29.84 -0.64
C LYS A 161 -6.10 -30.51 -0.80
N GLY A 162 -6.48 -30.74 -2.06
CA GLY A 162 -7.79 -31.30 -2.44
C GLY A 162 -8.93 -30.31 -2.43
N LYS A 163 -8.69 -29.03 -2.13
CA LYS A 163 -9.72 -27.98 -2.11
C LYS A 163 -9.88 -27.31 -3.48
N THR A 164 -11.04 -26.67 -3.63
CA THR A 164 -11.28 -25.73 -4.75
C THR A 164 -10.97 -24.32 -4.25
N ILE A 165 -10.17 -23.58 -5.00
CA ILE A 165 -9.79 -22.20 -4.72
C ILE A 165 -10.38 -21.31 -5.82
N TYR A 166 -11.27 -20.40 -5.46
CA TYR A 166 -11.74 -19.35 -6.35
C TYR A 166 -10.76 -18.20 -6.33
N ALA A 167 -10.21 -17.85 -7.48
CA ALA A 167 -9.21 -16.80 -7.61
C ALA A 167 -9.61 -15.81 -8.71
N SER A 168 -9.07 -14.61 -8.66
CA SER A 168 -9.16 -13.63 -9.75
C SER A 168 -7.77 -13.15 -10.15
N GLY A 169 -7.66 -12.41 -11.24
CA GLY A 169 -6.39 -11.88 -11.71
C GLY A 169 -5.49 -12.94 -12.34
N LYS A 170 -6.06 -13.80 -13.19
CA LYS A 170 -5.30 -14.72 -14.04
C LYS A 170 -4.34 -13.92 -14.93
N GLY A 171 -3.10 -14.38 -15.08
CA GLY A 171 -2.03 -13.67 -15.80
C GLY A 171 -1.43 -12.48 -15.03
N ALA A 172 -1.84 -12.25 -13.77
CA ALA A 172 -1.38 -11.15 -12.96
C ALA A 172 -0.79 -11.62 -11.62
N THR A 173 -0.34 -10.68 -10.80
CA THR A 173 0.31 -10.95 -9.49
C THR A 173 -0.45 -11.96 -8.62
N PRO A 174 -1.80 -11.94 -8.53
CA PRO A 174 -2.52 -12.92 -7.71
C PRO A 174 -2.26 -14.37 -8.10
N GLU A 175 -2.25 -14.69 -9.39
CA GLU A 175 -1.95 -16.04 -9.88
C GLU A 175 -0.53 -16.49 -9.53
N TYR A 176 0.45 -15.63 -9.81
CA TYR A 176 1.85 -15.95 -9.53
C TYR A 176 2.12 -16.12 -8.04
N ALA A 177 1.52 -15.27 -7.21
CA ALA A 177 1.64 -15.36 -5.75
C ALA A 177 1.00 -16.64 -5.19
N LEU A 178 -0.20 -17.01 -5.67
CA LEU A 178 -0.87 -18.24 -5.27
C LEU A 178 -0.05 -19.46 -5.65
N ASN A 179 0.41 -19.55 -6.90
CA ASN A 179 1.21 -20.68 -7.38
C ASN A 179 2.53 -20.79 -6.61
N TYR A 180 3.19 -19.67 -6.35
CA TYR A 180 4.42 -19.64 -5.54
C TYR A 180 4.17 -20.16 -4.13
N MET A 181 3.12 -19.67 -3.46
CA MET A 181 2.78 -20.06 -2.10
C MET A 181 2.45 -21.57 -2.03
N LEU A 182 1.64 -22.09 -2.94
CA LEU A 182 1.30 -23.51 -2.98
C LEU A 182 2.56 -24.36 -3.17
N THR A 183 3.36 -24.03 -4.18
CA THR A 183 4.59 -24.76 -4.52
C THR A 183 5.61 -24.73 -3.38
N ALA A 184 5.79 -23.57 -2.73
CA ALA A 184 6.70 -23.42 -1.59
C ALA A 184 6.28 -24.25 -0.37
N ASN A 185 5.00 -24.63 -0.30
CA ASN A 185 4.44 -25.50 0.74
C ASN A 185 4.24 -26.96 0.28
N GLY A 186 4.83 -27.35 -0.85
CA GLY A 186 4.79 -28.73 -1.35
C GLY A 186 3.44 -29.15 -1.96
N ILE A 187 2.64 -28.18 -2.39
CA ILE A 187 1.36 -28.39 -3.08
C ILE A 187 1.55 -28.07 -4.55
N ASP A 188 1.26 -29.04 -5.41
CA ASP A 188 1.26 -28.83 -6.86
C ASP A 188 -0.04 -28.12 -7.28
N PRO A 189 0.05 -26.88 -7.79
CA PRO A 189 -1.14 -26.10 -8.12
C PRO A 189 -1.99 -26.71 -9.26
N GLU A 190 -1.41 -27.62 -10.06
CA GLU A 190 -2.11 -28.26 -11.17
C GLU A 190 -2.73 -29.62 -10.79
N LYS A 191 -2.26 -30.26 -9.70
CA LYS A 191 -2.66 -31.62 -9.32
C LYS A 191 -3.31 -31.72 -7.95
N ASP A 192 -2.84 -30.93 -7.01
CA ASP A 192 -3.22 -31.06 -5.60
C ASP A 192 -4.40 -30.14 -5.20
N VAL A 193 -4.74 -29.17 -6.02
CA VAL A 193 -5.86 -28.25 -5.82
C VAL A 193 -6.63 -28.04 -7.13
N THR A 194 -7.86 -27.54 -7.04
CA THR A 194 -8.61 -27.04 -8.20
C THR A 194 -8.65 -25.52 -8.11
N ILE A 195 -8.02 -24.81 -9.06
CA ILE A 195 -8.06 -23.35 -9.09
C ILE A 195 -9.04 -22.91 -10.18
N GLU A 196 -10.12 -22.24 -9.76
CA GLU A 196 -11.11 -21.64 -10.65
C GLU A 196 -10.94 -20.13 -10.71
N TYR A 197 -10.51 -19.61 -11.85
CA TYR A 197 -10.37 -18.18 -12.06
C TYR A 197 -11.69 -17.53 -12.45
N LYS A 198 -12.04 -16.48 -11.75
CA LYS A 198 -13.18 -15.60 -12.01
C LYS A 198 -12.69 -14.28 -12.60
N SER A 199 -13.57 -13.58 -13.31
CA SER A 199 -13.22 -12.31 -13.95
C SER A 199 -13.01 -11.19 -12.95
N GLU A 200 -13.79 -11.20 -11.85
CA GLU A 200 -13.75 -10.18 -10.79
C GLU A 200 -13.66 -10.79 -9.39
N HIS A 201 -13.19 -9.99 -8.42
CA HIS A 201 -13.16 -10.38 -7.01
C HIS A 201 -14.55 -10.65 -6.43
N SER A 202 -15.57 -9.88 -6.86
CA SER A 202 -16.95 -10.06 -6.44
C SER A 202 -17.51 -11.43 -6.82
N GLU A 203 -17.10 -11.99 -7.95
CA GLU A 203 -17.48 -13.34 -8.38
C GLU A 203 -16.84 -14.43 -7.51
N CYS A 204 -15.61 -14.20 -7.02
CA CYS A 204 -14.98 -15.10 -6.06
C CYS A 204 -15.77 -15.15 -4.75
N VAL A 205 -16.19 -13.98 -4.25
CA VAL A 205 -17.00 -13.87 -3.02
C VAL A 205 -18.37 -14.55 -3.21
N ALA A 206 -18.99 -14.38 -4.38
CA ALA A 206 -20.28 -15.02 -4.68
C ALA A 206 -20.21 -16.54 -4.83
N ALA A 207 -19.02 -17.09 -5.15
CA ALA A 207 -18.78 -18.51 -5.28
C ALA A 207 -18.39 -19.20 -3.96
N LEU A 208 -18.04 -18.45 -2.94
CA LEU A 208 -17.67 -18.90 -1.61
C LEU A 208 -18.90 -19.18 -0.76
#